data_f3af60a7993981b41ec6847458bcc425
#
_entry.id   f3af60a7993981b41ec6847458bcc425
#
_cell.length_a   1.000
_cell.length_b   1.000
_cell.length_c   1.000
_cell.angle_alpha   90.00
_cell.angle_beta   90.00
_cell.angle_gamma   90.00
#
_symmetry.space_group_name_H-M   'P 1'
#
loop_
_entity.id
_entity.type
_entity.pdbx_description
1 polymer ?
#
loop_
_entity_poly.entity_id
_entity_poly.type
_entity_poly.pdbx_seq_one_letter_code
_entity_poly.pdbx_strand_id
1 'polypeptide(L)'
;MFELPELTTIARQMNVVLKDKTVREGRLGNTPHKFVWYDRTHDEFARLTQGAVVGGARARGKWLFLSLEPDHVLRLGEWGGRILFHQPPAAEPPKYHLLLTFANGSRLSATTQMWGGVDLCDRGHELEGKYVQDMRVTPVDPEFTWEYFETLADAGAGGGKRSVKGLLTQEQLIPGLGNAIAQDIMFGAGLSPKRPVRALSNGELRRLYETVVGVVRDVIAGGGRDDEVDLLGEPGSYRRLMSAKSVGAPCPRCGATIQKLQYMGGACYVCPECQR
;
A
#
# COMPACT_ATOMS: atom_id res chain seq x y z
N MET A 1 -0.39 -8.14 1.58
CA MET A 1 0.39 -7.08 0.87
C MET A 1 -0.18 -5.75 1.27
N PHE A 2 0.67 -4.85 1.72
CA PHE A 2 0.26 -3.50 2.08
C PHE A 2 -0.29 -2.74 0.88
N GLU A 3 -1.31 -1.96 1.14
CA GLU A 3 -1.86 -0.97 0.22
C GLU A 3 -1.59 0.43 0.78
N LEU A 4 -1.97 1.49 0.08
CA LEU A 4 -1.67 2.87 0.48
C LEU A 4 -2.05 3.20 1.94
N PRO A 5 -3.22 2.77 2.46
CA PRO A 5 -3.62 3.11 3.83
C PRO A 5 -2.67 2.56 4.90
N GLU A 6 -2.26 1.28 4.79
CA GLU A 6 -1.33 0.67 5.74
C GLU A 6 0.03 1.35 5.69
N LEU A 7 0.56 1.62 4.47
CA LEU A 7 1.82 2.32 4.31
C LEU A 7 1.76 3.76 4.84
N THR A 8 0.61 4.43 4.72
CA THR A 8 0.39 5.77 5.30
C THR A 8 0.45 5.72 6.83
N THR A 9 -0.16 4.71 7.44
CA THR A 9 -0.10 4.49 8.89
C THR A 9 1.33 4.22 9.35
N ILE A 10 2.03 3.29 8.67
CA ILE A 10 3.43 2.96 8.96
C ILE A 10 4.33 4.20 8.82
N ALA A 11 4.18 4.99 7.75
CA ALA A 11 4.96 6.21 7.56
C ALA A 11 4.74 7.24 8.68
N ARG A 12 3.48 7.43 9.12
CA ARG A 12 3.17 8.30 10.28
C ARG A 12 3.85 7.82 11.55
N GLN A 13 3.81 6.53 11.83
CA GLN A 13 4.48 5.93 12.98
C GLN A 13 6.01 6.04 12.88
N MET A 14 6.59 5.83 11.69
CA MET A 14 8.03 6.05 11.46
C MET A 14 8.45 7.48 11.78
N ASN A 15 7.67 8.48 11.39
CA ASN A 15 7.93 9.89 11.71
C ASN A 15 7.92 10.17 13.22
N VAL A 16 7.22 9.36 14.02
CA VAL A 16 7.21 9.49 15.48
C VAL A 16 8.39 8.77 16.12
N VAL A 17 8.66 7.52 15.68
CA VAL A 17 9.60 6.66 16.44
C VAL A 17 11.00 6.58 15.83
N LEU A 18 11.20 6.94 14.56
CA LEU A 18 12.50 6.83 13.87
C LEU A 18 13.19 8.16 13.62
N LYS A 19 12.44 9.26 13.53
CA LYS A 19 12.99 10.58 13.21
C LYS A 19 14.19 10.91 14.12
N ASP A 20 15.22 11.50 13.53
CA ASP A 20 16.46 11.92 14.16
C ASP A 20 17.34 10.76 14.73
N LYS A 21 16.99 9.51 14.46
CA LYS A 21 17.85 8.38 14.84
C LYS A 21 19.00 8.22 13.85
N THR A 22 20.20 8.00 14.40
CA THR A 22 21.38 7.70 13.58
C THR A 22 21.47 6.20 13.32
N VAL A 23 21.63 5.82 12.06
CA VAL A 23 21.88 4.44 11.66
C VAL A 23 23.29 4.05 12.06
N ARG A 24 23.41 3.05 12.92
CA ARG A 24 24.69 2.43 13.30
C ARG A 24 25.13 1.42 12.23
N GLU A 25 24.18 0.64 11.73
CA GLU A 25 24.42 -0.45 10.79
C GLU A 25 23.18 -0.71 9.94
N GLY A 26 23.35 -0.82 8.62
CA GLY A 26 22.33 -1.27 7.70
C GLY A 26 22.71 -2.61 7.08
N ARG A 27 21.79 -3.56 7.04
CA ARG A 27 21.97 -4.88 6.45
C ARG A 27 20.82 -5.25 5.54
N LEU A 28 21.14 -5.76 4.36
CA LEU A 28 20.19 -6.43 3.47
C LEU A 28 19.96 -7.87 3.93
N GLY A 29 19.05 -8.59 3.29
CA GLY A 29 18.51 -9.86 3.73
C GLY A 29 19.53 -10.92 4.15
N ASN A 30 19.28 -11.57 5.28
CA ASN A 30 20.07 -12.69 5.79
C ASN A 30 19.56 -14.05 5.29
N THR A 31 18.52 -14.06 4.49
CA THR A 31 17.91 -15.29 3.93
C THR A 31 17.56 -15.05 2.46
N PRO A 32 18.02 -15.90 1.53
CA PRO A 32 17.66 -15.79 0.12
C PRO A 32 16.14 -15.83 -0.07
N HIS A 33 15.62 -14.93 -0.90
CA HIS A 33 14.20 -14.90 -1.25
C HIS A 33 14.02 -14.58 -2.74
N LYS A 34 13.36 -15.47 -3.47
CA LYS A 34 13.23 -15.41 -4.93
C LYS A 34 12.55 -14.13 -5.43
N PHE A 35 11.69 -13.51 -4.63
CA PHE A 35 10.84 -12.38 -5.01
C PHE A 35 11.19 -11.10 -4.24
N VAL A 36 12.37 -11.03 -3.66
CA VAL A 36 12.93 -9.79 -3.09
C VAL A 36 14.08 -9.34 -3.99
N TRP A 37 14.03 -8.09 -4.39
CA TRP A 37 15.09 -7.47 -5.17
C TRP A 37 15.74 -6.33 -4.41
N TYR A 38 17.01 -6.11 -4.70
CA TYR A 38 17.85 -5.08 -4.12
C TYR A 38 18.53 -4.33 -5.25
N ASP A 39 18.65 -3.00 -5.14
CA ASP A 39 19.39 -2.17 -6.09
C ASP A 39 20.87 -1.99 -5.71
N ARG A 40 21.24 -2.43 -4.50
CA ARG A 40 22.61 -2.35 -3.96
C ARG A 40 23.10 -3.72 -3.52
N THR A 41 24.43 -3.89 -3.52
CA THR A 41 25.07 -5.00 -2.83
C THR A 41 24.99 -4.83 -1.32
N HIS A 42 25.26 -5.91 -0.56
CA HIS A 42 25.26 -5.86 0.91
C HIS A 42 26.27 -4.84 1.45
N ASP A 43 27.50 -4.83 0.88
CA ASP A 43 28.57 -3.94 1.32
C ASP A 43 28.29 -2.47 0.97
N GLU A 44 27.76 -2.21 -0.22
CA GLU A 44 27.34 -0.86 -0.62
C GLU A 44 26.24 -0.34 0.30
N PHE A 45 25.20 -1.13 0.55
CA PHE A 45 24.12 -0.74 1.41
C PHE A 45 24.59 -0.45 2.83
N ALA A 46 25.42 -1.32 3.41
CA ALA A 46 26.01 -1.12 4.74
C ALA A 46 26.81 0.19 4.81
N ARG A 47 27.70 0.43 3.84
CA ARG A 47 28.53 1.63 3.77
C ARG A 47 27.73 2.92 3.60
N LEU A 48 26.73 2.91 2.71
CA LEU A 48 25.93 4.10 2.39
C LEU A 48 24.92 4.47 3.49
N THR A 49 24.48 3.51 4.27
CA THR A 49 23.51 3.76 5.36
C THR A 49 24.18 4.07 6.70
N GLN A 50 25.46 3.68 6.90
CA GLN A 50 26.16 3.89 8.15
C GLN A 50 26.34 5.39 8.44
N GLY A 51 25.93 5.84 9.63
CA GLY A 51 26.01 7.23 10.06
C GLY A 51 24.88 8.13 9.54
N ALA A 52 24.05 7.65 8.62
CA ALA A 52 22.91 8.41 8.13
C ALA A 52 21.90 8.69 9.26
N VAL A 53 21.30 9.86 9.21
CA VAL A 53 20.24 10.26 10.17
C VAL A 53 18.89 10.10 9.51
N VAL A 54 17.95 9.46 10.22
CA VAL A 54 16.58 9.30 9.73
C VAL A 54 15.88 10.66 9.71
N GLY A 55 15.46 11.09 8.53
CA GLY A 55 14.63 12.27 8.31
C GLY A 55 13.14 11.94 8.40
N GLY A 56 12.39 12.27 7.35
CA GLY A 56 10.95 11.98 7.26
C GLY A 56 10.65 10.66 6.55
N ALA A 57 9.48 10.10 6.85
CA ALA A 57 8.89 8.99 6.13
C ALA A 57 7.59 9.40 5.44
N ARG A 58 7.35 8.90 4.23
CA ARG A 58 6.10 9.11 3.49
C ARG A 58 5.70 7.86 2.72
N ALA A 59 4.40 7.65 2.55
CA ALA A 59 3.86 6.65 1.64
C ALA A 59 3.41 7.32 0.34
N ARG A 60 3.62 6.66 -0.79
CA ARG A 60 3.04 7.05 -2.07
C ARG A 60 2.79 5.81 -2.92
N GLY A 61 1.56 5.63 -3.38
CA GLY A 61 1.17 4.40 -4.04
C GLY A 61 1.39 3.19 -3.12
N LYS A 62 2.10 2.18 -3.62
CA LYS A 62 2.51 0.99 -2.85
C LYS A 62 3.96 1.06 -2.38
N TRP A 63 4.48 2.26 -2.21
CA TRP A 63 5.86 2.49 -1.80
C TRP A 63 5.93 3.31 -0.53
N LEU A 64 6.87 2.94 0.32
CA LEU A 64 7.28 3.66 1.51
C LEU A 64 8.66 4.28 1.25
N PHE A 65 8.80 5.55 1.56
CA PHE A 65 10.03 6.33 1.41
C PHE A 65 10.49 6.76 2.78
N LEU A 66 11.72 6.46 3.14
CA LEU A 66 12.35 6.87 4.39
C LEU A 66 13.64 7.65 4.07
N SER A 67 13.66 8.93 4.39
CA SER A 67 14.87 9.74 4.20
C SER A 67 15.98 9.28 5.13
N LEU A 68 17.16 9.04 4.57
CA LEU A 68 18.42 8.78 5.25
C LEU A 68 19.36 9.91 4.92
N GLU A 69 19.35 10.92 5.80
CA GLU A 69 20.08 12.17 5.61
C GLU A 69 21.61 11.95 5.71
N PRO A 70 22.44 12.69 4.93
CA PRO A 70 21.98 13.79 4.07
C PRO A 70 21.60 13.34 2.64
N ASP A 71 22.07 12.19 2.14
CA ASP A 71 22.23 11.95 0.71
C ASP A 71 21.25 10.94 0.12
N HIS A 72 20.58 10.13 0.94
CA HIS A 72 19.83 8.97 0.43
C HIS A 72 18.37 8.93 0.87
N VAL A 73 17.59 8.17 0.11
CA VAL A 73 16.22 7.76 0.47
C VAL A 73 16.10 6.25 0.30
N LEU A 74 15.75 5.58 1.38
CA LEU A 74 15.40 4.17 1.37
C LEU A 74 13.95 4.02 0.89
N ARG A 75 13.74 3.19 -0.13
CA ARG A 75 12.42 2.86 -0.68
C ARG A 75 12.10 1.40 -0.40
N LEU A 76 10.90 1.14 0.15
CA LEU A 76 10.34 -0.21 0.29
C LEU A 76 9.09 -0.29 -0.60
N GLY A 77 9.13 -1.14 -1.63
CA GLY A 77 8.08 -1.23 -2.63
C GLY A 77 7.41 -2.59 -2.73
N GLU A 78 6.13 -2.61 -3.09
CA GLU A 78 5.31 -3.81 -3.31
C GLU A 78 5.38 -4.80 -2.13
N TRP A 79 5.43 -4.29 -0.90
CA TRP A 79 5.76 -5.08 0.27
C TRP A 79 4.60 -5.98 0.73
N GLY A 80 4.83 -7.28 0.70
CA GLY A 80 3.85 -8.31 1.11
C GLY A 80 4.25 -9.04 2.38
N GLY A 81 4.48 -8.31 3.47
CA GLY A 81 4.95 -8.91 4.72
C GLY A 81 4.85 -7.97 5.91
N ARG A 82 5.92 -7.80 6.66
CA ARG A 82 5.95 -6.97 7.85
C ARG A 82 7.07 -5.94 7.78
N ILE A 83 6.82 -4.74 8.29
CA ILE A 83 7.80 -3.70 8.57
C ILE A 83 7.64 -3.38 10.05
N LEU A 84 8.65 -3.69 10.88
CA LEU A 84 8.52 -3.65 12.33
C LEU A 84 9.63 -2.82 12.98
N PHE A 85 9.24 -2.03 13.96
CA PHE A 85 10.15 -1.33 14.86
C PHE A 85 10.37 -2.15 16.13
N HIS A 86 11.63 -2.31 16.54
CA HIS A 86 12.03 -3.06 17.73
C HIS A 86 12.73 -2.12 18.71
N GLN A 87 12.17 -1.98 19.89
CA GLN A 87 12.81 -1.24 21.00
C GLN A 87 13.78 -2.14 21.77
N PRO A 88 14.90 -1.59 22.29
CA PRO A 88 15.74 -2.33 23.22
C PRO A 88 14.96 -2.73 24.49
N PRO A 89 15.24 -3.89 25.10
CA PRO A 89 16.29 -4.85 24.79
C PRO A 89 15.90 -5.96 23.78
N ALA A 90 14.95 -5.73 22.89
CA ALA A 90 14.50 -6.74 21.93
C ALA A 90 15.67 -7.41 21.20
N ALA A 91 15.60 -8.73 21.06
CA ALA A 91 16.57 -9.50 20.30
C ALA A 91 16.54 -9.12 18.81
N GLU A 92 17.64 -9.38 18.12
CA GLU A 92 17.67 -9.23 16.67
C GLU A 92 16.70 -10.21 16.00
N PRO A 93 15.88 -9.77 15.03
CA PRO A 93 15.02 -10.66 14.28
C PRO A 93 15.82 -11.78 13.61
N PRO A 94 15.42 -13.05 13.76
CA PRO A 94 16.18 -14.16 13.17
C PRO A 94 16.15 -14.19 11.64
N LYS A 95 15.15 -13.55 11.04
CA LYS A 95 14.97 -13.42 9.59
C LYS A 95 14.55 -11.99 9.25
N TYR A 96 15.23 -11.43 8.25
CA TYR A 96 14.89 -10.13 7.66
C TYR A 96 15.34 -10.06 6.20
N HIS A 97 14.71 -9.19 5.43
CA HIS A 97 15.14 -8.77 4.09
C HIS A 97 15.73 -7.35 4.13
N LEU A 98 15.47 -6.61 5.18
CA LEU A 98 16.11 -5.37 5.55
C LEU A 98 16.24 -5.30 7.06
N LEU A 99 17.37 -4.84 7.56
CA LEU A 99 17.59 -4.49 8.97
C LEU A 99 18.38 -3.19 9.07
N LEU A 100 17.82 -2.17 9.71
CA LEU A 100 18.56 -1.00 10.19
C LEU A 100 18.68 -1.09 11.71
N THR A 101 19.89 -1.00 12.22
CA THR A 101 20.16 -0.88 13.65
C THR A 101 20.59 0.55 13.96
N PHE A 102 19.92 1.20 14.88
CA PHE A 102 20.20 2.58 15.27
C PHE A 102 21.19 2.68 16.43
N ALA A 103 21.83 3.86 16.59
CA ALA A 103 22.84 4.10 17.61
C ALA A 103 22.33 3.83 19.05
N ASN A 104 21.05 4.06 19.31
CA ASN A 104 20.40 3.77 20.60
C ASN A 104 20.02 2.28 20.80
N GLY A 105 20.39 1.40 19.88
CA GLY A 105 20.11 -0.03 19.94
C GLY A 105 18.73 -0.45 19.44
N SER A 106 17.83 0.48 19.11
CA SER A 106 16.56 0.14 18.46
C SER A 106 16.80 -0.32 17.01
N ARG A 107 15.82 -1.01 16.41
CA ARG A 107 15.95 -1.57 15.05
C ARG A 107 14.68 -1.35 14.25
N LEU A 108 14.85 -1.22 12.94
CA LEU A 108 13.80 -1.35 11.94
C LEU A 108 14.08 -2.59 11.11
N SER A 109 13.13 -3.51 11.05
CA SER A 109 13.23 -4.69 10.17
C SER A 109 12.11 -4.74 9.16
N ALA A 110 12.40 -5.31 7.99
CA ALA A 110 11.38 -5.65 7.02
C ALA A 110 11.53 -7.09 6.56
N THR A 111 10.42 -7.83 6.56
CA THR A 111 10.31 -9.20 6.06
C THR A 111 9.17 -9.30 5.08
N THR A 112 9.30 -10.09 4.02
CA THR A 112 8.21 -10.38 3.09
C THR A 112 8.08 -11.89 2.86
N GLN A 113 6.86 -12.33 2.55
CA GLN A 113 6.55 -13.70 2.15
C GLN A 113 6.26 -13.80 0.66
N MET A 114 6.05 -12.66 -0.01
CA MET A 114 5.69 -12.60 -1.43
C MET A 114 6.70 -11.73 -2.19
N TRP A 115 6.32 -10.52 -2.51
CA TRP A 115 7.12 -9.56 -3.26
C TRP A 115 7.68 -8.51 -2.31
N GLY A 116 8.82 -7.96 -2.65
CA GLY A 116 9.40 -6.83 -1.94
C GLY A 116 10.61 -6.26 -2.65
N GLY A 117 10.66 -4.94 -2.76
CA GLY A 117 11.82 -4.19 -3.24
C GLY A 117 12.43 -3.39 -2.11
N VAL A 118 13.76 -3.40 -2.06
CA VAL A 118 14.57 -2.55 -1.17
C VAL A 118 15.53 -1.78 -2.05
N ASP A 119 15.25 -0.51 -2.23
CA ASP A 119 16.05 0.39 -3.05
C ASP A 119 16.63 1.51 -2.18
N LEU A 120 17.89 1.88 -2.42
CA LEU A 120 18.55 3.02 -1.80
C LEU A 120 18.96 4.00 -2.90
N CYS A 121 18.12 4.98 -3.17
CA CYS A 121 18.36 5.99 -4.18
C CYS A 121 18.99 7.26 -3.60
N ASP A 122 19.60 8.05 -4.47
CA ASP A 122 20.10 9.37 -4.10
C ASP A 122 18.92 10.33 -3.89
N ARG A 123 19.09 11.26 -2.95
CA ARG A 123 18.11 12.28 -2.66
C ARG A 123 17.83 13.15 -3.89
N GLY A 124 16.56 13.45 -4.15
CA GLY A 124 16.12 14.16 -5.35
C GLY A 124 15.78 13.24 -6.52
N HIS A 125 16.16 11.95 -6.45
CA HIS A 125 15.89 10.93 -7.47
C HIS A 125 14.86 9.87 -7.01
N GLU A 126 14.09 10.17 -5.96
CA GLU A 126 13.19 9.20 -5.32
C GLU A 126 12.06 8.70 -6.22
N LEU A 127 11.72 9.47 -7.25
CA LEU A 127 10.69 9.10 -8.23
C LEU A 127 11.28 8.58 -9.54
N GLU A 128 12.61 8.41 -9.62
CA GLU A 128 13.22 7.78 -10.77
C GLU A 128 13.18 6.26 -10.66
N GLY A 129 12.97 5.59 -11.79
CA GLY A 129 12.91 4.13 -11.88
C GLY A 129 11.56 3.61 -12.37
N LYS A 130 11.61 2.47 -13.01
CA LYS A 130 10.51 1.84 -13.76
C LYS A 130 9.17 1.77 -13.01
N TYR A 131 9.21 1.60 -11.70
CA TYR A 131 8.00 1.35 -10.89
C TYR A 131 7.52 2.57 -10.11
N VAL A 132 8.28 3.67 -10.14
CA VAL A 132 7.99 4.88 -9.34
C VAL A 132 7.88 6.14 -10.19
N GLN A 133 8.43 6.16 -11.41
CA GLN A 133 8.48 7.35 -12.27
C GLN A 133 7.11 7.92 -12.64
N ASP A 134 6.09 7.07 -12.74
CA ASP A 134 4.73 7.45 -13.15
C ASP A 134 3.77 7.58 -11.95
N MET A 135 4.30 7.79 -10.75
CA MET A 135 3.45 7.95 -9.55
C MET A 135 2.60 9.20 -9.65
N ARG A 136 1.31 8.96 -9.82
CA ARG A 136 0.26 9.97 -9.91
C ARG A 136 -0.20 10.40 -8.51
N VAL A 137 -1.11 11.36 -8.47
CA VAL A 137 -1.83 11.77 -7.26
C VAL A 137 -2.57 10.57 -6.65
N THR A 138 -2.45 10.41 -5.34
CA THR A 138 -3.03 9.30 -4.59
C THR A 138 -4.26 9.77 -3.79
N PRO A 139 -5.15 8.87 -3.36
CA PRO A 139 -6.33 9.24 -2.58
C PRO A 139 -6.08 9.92 -1.23
N VAL A 140 -4.83 10.03 -0.79
CA VAL A 140 -4.45 10.77 0.43
C VAL A 140 -3.90 12.17 0.14
N ASP A 141 -3.67 12.51 -1.13
CA ASP A 141 -3.17 13.82 -1.53
C ASP A 141 -4.34 14.81 -1.68
N PRO A 142 -4.18 16.09 -1.29
CA PRO A 142 -5.22 17.13 -1.47
C PRO A 142 -5.65 17.32 -2.93
N GLU A 143 -4.75 17.03 -3.87
CA GLU A 143 -4.95 17.11 -5.31
C GLU A 143 -5.84 16.00 -5.86
N PHE A 144 -6.16 14.96 -5.06
CA PHE A 144 -7.09 13.90 -5.46
C PHE A 144 -8.54 14.41 -5.39
N THR A 145 -8.86 15.38 -6.24
CA THR A 145 -10.19 16.01 -6.33
C THR A 145 -11.13 15.18 -7.21
N TRP A 146 -12.40 15.56 -7.22
CA TRP A 146 -13.39 14.99 -8.13
C TRP A 146 -12.98 15.19 -9.59
N GLU A 147 -12.57 16.39 -9.95
CA GLU A 147 -12.16 16.75 -11.30
C GLU A 147 -10.97 15.91 -11.76
N TYR A 148 -9.99 15.69 -10.86
CA TYR A 148 -8.87 14.79 -11.16
C TYR A 148 -9.35 13.35 -11.37
N PHE A 149 -10.21 12.83 -10.50
CA PHE A 149 -10.75 11.47 -10.63
C PHE A 149 -11.55 11.28 -11.92
N GLU A 150 -12.33 12.28 -12.32
CA GLU A 150 -13.07 12.29 -13.58
C GLU A 150 -12.13 12.17 -14.78
N THR A 151 -11.00 12.91 -14.79
CA THR A 151 -9.98 12.76 -15.86
C THR A 151 -9.38 11.36 -15.91
N LEU A 152 -9.19 10.69 -14.75
CA LEU A 152 -8.71 9.30 -14.71
C LEU A 152 -9.74 8.32 -15.27
N ALA A 153 -11.02 8.55 -15.00
CA ALA A 153 -12.10 7.73 -15.52
C ALA A 153 -12.21 7.87 -17.05
N ASP A 154 -12.11 9.08 -17.59
CA ASP A 154 -12.15 9.36 -19.03
C ASP A 154 -10.91 8.81 -19.76
N ALA A 155 -9.72 9.06 -19.22
CA ALA A 155 -8.47 8.49 -19.75
C ALA A 155 -8.47 6.95 -19.65
N GLY A 156 -9.01 6.42 -18.55
CA GLY A 156 -9.22 4.99 -18.34
C GLY A 156 -10.27 4.39 -19.27
N ALA A 157 -11.18 5.19 -19.82
CA ALA A 157 -12.13 4.78 -20.85
C ALA A 157 -11.47 4.58 -22.23
N GLY A 158 -10.17 4.86 -22.37
CA GLY A 158 -9.38 4.67 -23.59
C GLY A 158 -9.61 3.31 -24.24
N GLY A 159 -10.29 3.31 -25.40
CA GLY A 159 -10.73 2.10 -26.07
C GLY A 159 -12.01 1.47 -25.53
N GLY A 160 -12.70 2.06 -24.57
CA GLY A 160 -14.06 1.69 -24.16
C GLY A 160 -14.22 0.37 -23.40
N LYS A 161 -13.15 -0.26 -22.91
CA LYS A 161 -13.18 -1.62 -22.34
C LYS A 161 -12.84 -1.68 -20.84
N ARG A 162 -12.41 -0.57 -20.21
CA ARG A 162 -12.00 -0.61 -18.81
C ARG A 162 -13.20 -0.79 -17.89
N SER A 163 -13.10 -1.76 -16.99
CA SER A 163 -14.11 -2.01 -15.97
C SER A 163 -13.84 -1.19 -14.70
N VAL A 164 -14.83 -1.13 -13.79
CA VAL A 164 -14.68 -0.50 -12.47
C VAL A 164 -13.50 -1.09 -11.71
N LYS A 165 -13.36 -2.43 -11.67
CA LYS A 165 -12.19 -3.05 -11.05
C LYS A 165 -10.90 -2.64 -11.76
N GLY A 166 -10.92 -2.55 -13.09
CA GLY A 166 -9.76 -2.12 -13.87
C GLY A 166 -9.32 -0.69 -13.56
N LEU A 167 -10.27 0.24 -13.42
CA LEU A 167 -9.97 1.62 -13.01
C LEU A 167 -9.29 1.68 -11.64
N LEU A 168 -9.77 0.87 -10.69
CA LEU A 168 -9.25 0.90 -9.32
C LEU A 168 -7.89 0.21 -9.15
N THR A 169 -7.60 -0.86 -9.93
CA THR A 169 -6.49 -1.75 -9.60
C THR A 169 -5.44 -1.94 -10.69
N GLN A 170 -5.77 -1.62 -11.96
CA GLN A 170 -4.83 -1.81 -13.08
C GLN A 170 -3.93 -0.61 -13.29
N GLU A 171 -2.71 -0.88 -13.74
CA GLU A 171 -1.72 0.13 -14.15
C GLU A 171 -1.47 1.22 -13.10
N GLN A 172 -1.88 0.96 -11.85
CA GLN A 172 -1.82 1.94 -10.76
C GLN A 172 -2.33 3.33 -11.16
N LEU A 173 -3.46 3.38 -11.93
CA LEU A 173 -4.13 4.63 -12.28
C LEU A 173 -4.52 5.42 -11.05
N ILE A 174 -4.95 4.72 -10.00
CA ILE A 174 -5.11 5.23 -8.66
C ILE A 174 -4.02 4.56 -7.80
N PRO A 175 -2.86 5.20 -7.64
CA PRO A 175 -1.72 4.56 -7.00
C PRO A 175 -2.03 4.12 -5.58
N GLY A 176 -1.61 2.90 -5.25
CA GLY A 176 -1.74 2.35 -3.90
C GLY A 176 -3.03 1.60 -3.63
N LEU A 177 -4.03 1.68 -4.51
CA LEU A 177 -5.17 0.79 -4.41
C LEU A 177 -4.79 -0.62 -4.89
N GLY A 178 -5.18 -1.60 -4.11
CA GLY A 178 -5.00 -3.01 -4.44
C GLY A 178 -6.33 -3.77 -4.43
N ASN A 179 -6.22 -5.08 -4.61
CA ASN A 179 -7.42 -5.92 -4.68
C ASN A 179 -8.18 -6.01 -3.35
N ALA A 180 -7.54 -5.74 -2.22
CA ALA A 180 -8.15 -5.91 -0.91
C ALA A 180 -9.17 -4.80 -0.60
N ILE A 181 -8.76 -3.52 -0.71
CA ILE A 181 -9.69 -2.40 -0.44
C ILE A 181 -10.61 -2.09 -1.62
N ALA A 182 -10.22 -2.42 -2.85
CA ALA A 182 -11.10 -2.26 -4.02
C ALA A 182 -12.42 -3.04 -3.90
N GLN A 183 -12.45 -4.15 -3.15
CA GLN A 183 -13.68 -4.91 -2.91
C GLN A 183 -14.72 -4.07 -2.15
N ASP A 184 -14.31 -3.44 -1.06
CA ASP A 184 -15.19 -2.61 -0.24
C ASP A 184 -15.58 -1.31 -0.97
N ILE A 185 -14.66 -0.75 -1.77
CA ILE A 185 -14.95 0.40 -2.64
C ILE A 185 -16.06 0.05 -3.64
N MET A 186 -15.94 -1.04 -4.37
CA MET A 186 -16.95 -1.46 -5.34
C MET A 186 -18.29 -1.78 -4.68
N PHE A 187 -18.29 -2.42 -3.51
CA PHE A 187 -19.49 -2.69 -2.74
C PHE A 187 -20.13 -1.41 -2.22
N GLY A 188 -19.34 -0.51 -1.63
CA GLY A 188 -19.81 0.79 -1.14
C GLY A 188 -20.48 1.62 -2.23
N ALA A 189 -19.86 1.67 -3.42
CA ALA A 189 -20.40 2.36 -4.60
C ALA A 189 -21.60 1.63 -5.24
N GLY A 190 -21.86 0.37 -4.89
CA GLY A 190 -22.93 -0.45 -5.50
C GLY A 190 -22.63 -0.87 -6.94
N LEU A 191 -21.35 -1.01 -7.29
CA LEU A 191 -20.92 -1.26 -8.66
C LEU A 191 -20.33 -2.66 -8.83
N SER A 192 -20.73 -3.34 -9.90
CA SER A 192 -20.14 -4.62 -10.28
C SER A 192 -18.68 -4.41 -10.73
N PRO A 193 -17.73 -5.30 -10.33
CA PRO A 193 -16.35 -5.23 -10.78
C PRO A 193 -16.20 -5.28 -12.31
N LYS A 194 -17.15 -5.90 -13.00
CA LYS A 194 -17.15 -6.07 -14.46
C LYS A 194 -17.77 -4.91 -15.21
N ARG A 195 -18.50 -4.02 -14.53
CA ARG A 195 -19.21 -2.93 -15.18
C ARG A 195 -18.24 -2.00 -15.90
N PRO A 196 -18.47 -1.68 -17.18
CA PRO A 196 -17.62 -0.76 -17.92
C PRO A 196 -17.73 0.66 -17.33
N VAL A 197 -16.57 1.33 -17.12
CA VAL A 197 -16.55 2.72 -16.60
C VAL A 197 -17.38 3.67 -17.47
N ARG A 198 -17.30 3.54 -18.79
CA ARG A 198 -18.09 4.35 -19.75
C ARG A 198 -19.61 4.18 -19.63
N ALA A 199 -20.08 3.13 -18.97
CA ALA A 199 -21.51 2.89 -18.79
C ALA A 199 -22.03 3.43 -17.45
N LEU A 200 -21.16 4.07 -16.66
CA LEU A 200 -21.55 4.72 -15.42
C LEU A 200 -22.19 6.07 -15.71
N SER A 201 -23.29 6.36 -15.02
CA SER A 201 -23.80 7.72 -14.95
C SER A 201 -22.87 8.61 -14.11
N ASN A 202 -22.96 9.93 -14.27
CA ASN A 202 -22.19 10.88 -13.45
C ASN A 202 -22.42 10.67 -11.95
N GLY A 203 -23.63 10.36 -11.53
CA GLY A 203 -23.96 10.06 -10.13
C GLY A 203 -23.32 8.78 -9.62
N GLU A 204 -23.18 7.74 -10.45
CA GLU A 204 -22.47 6.51 -10.10
C GLU A 204 -20.96 6.71 -10.03
N LEU A 205 -20.40 7.48 -10.97
CA LEU A 205 -18.99 7.82 -10.97
C LEU A 205 -18.63 8.69 -9.75
N ARG A 206 -19.47 9.66 -9.42
CA ARG A 206 -19.32 10.50 -8.22
C ARG A 206 -19.34 9.66 -6.94
N ARG A 207 -20.28 8.73 -6.83
CA ARG A 207 -20.36 7.79 -5.70
C ARG A 207 -19.11 6.93 -5.59
N LEU A 208 -18.57 6.47 -6.75
CA LEU A 208 -17.31 5.71 -6.77
C LEU A 208 -16.15 6.53 -6.20
N TYR A 209 -15.99 7.78 -6.64
CA TYR A 209 -14.99 8.71 -6.10
C TYR A 209 -15.12 8.89 -4.57
N GLU A 210 -16.32 9.21 -4.11
CA GLU A 210 -16.60 9.42 -2.69
C GLU A 210 -16.30 8.17 -1.86
N THR A 211 -16.60 7.00 -2.41
CA THR A 211 -16.31 5.71 -1.78
C THR A 211 -14.81 5.42 -1.76
N VAL A 212 -14.06 5.76 -2.80
CA VAL A 212 -12.58 5.64 -2.81
C VAL A 212 -12.00 6.46 -1.66
N VAL A 213 -12.35 7.74 -1.58
CA VAL A 213 -11.84 8.65 -0.53
C VAL A 213 -12.28 8.18 0.86
N GLY A 214 -13.56 7.79 1.00
CA GLY A 214 -14.12 7.34 2.27
C GLY A 214 -13.44 6.08 2.80
N VAL A 215 -13.36 5.03 1.98
CA VAL A 215 -12.74 3.75 2.38
C VAL A 215 -11.25 3.93 2.72
N VAL A 216 -10.49 4.67 1.90
CA VAL A 216 -9.07 4.93 2.19
C VAL A 216 -8.91 5.65 3.53
N ARG A 217 -9.72 6.68 3.78
CA ARG A 217 -9.72 7.41 5.06
C ARG A 217 -10.06 6.50 6.24
N ASP A 218 -11.09 5.66 6.10
CA ASP A 218 -11.57 4.80 7.18
C ASP A 218 -10.56 3.69 7.52
N VAL A 219 -9.87 3.14 6.50
CA VAL A 219 -8.76 2.19 6.72
C VAL A 219 -7.60 2.85 7.46
N ILE A 220 -7.22 4.09 7.09
CA ILE A 220 -6.17 4.84 7.76
C ILE A 220 -6.58 5.17 9.22
N ALA A 221 -7.82 5.60 9.43
CA ALA A 221 -8.34 5.89 10.77
C ALA A 221 -8.34 4.65 11.67
N GLY A 222 -8.56 3.47 11.08
CA GLY A 222 -8.46 2.18 11.76
C GLY A 222 -7.04 1.66 11.95
N GLY A 223 -6.01 2.40 11.59
CA GLY A 223 -4.61 1.95 11.67
C GLY A 223 -4.23 0.90 10.62
N GLY A 224 -5.11 0.62 9.65
CA GLY A 224 -4.96 -0.41 8.63
C GLY A 224 -6.05 -1.48 8.71
N ARG A 225 -5.97 -2.48 7.84
CA ARG A 225 -6.87 -3.64 7.84
C ARG A 225 -6.55 -4.61 8.97
N ASP A 226 -7.56 -5.36 9.45
CA ASP A 226 -7.45 -6.34 10.55
C ASP A 226 -6.57 -7.57 10.23
N ASP A 227 -6.19 -7.76 8.97
CA ASP A 227 -5.30 -8.82 8.52
C ASP A 227 -3.87 -8.36 8.19
N GLU A 228 -3.56 -7.08 8.43
CA GLU A 228 -2.23 -6.51 8.34
C GLU A 228 -1.81 -5.91 9.70
N VAL A 229 -0.52 -5.79 9.93
CA VAL A 229 0.01 -5.17 11.16
C VAL A 229 0.74 -3.89 10.85
N ASP A 230 0.71 -2.96 11.78
CA ASP A 230 1.41 -1.68 11.71
C ASP A 230 2.90 -1.79 12.07
N LEU A 231 3.60 -0.67 12.16
CA LEU A 231 5.03 -0.60 12.50
C LEU A 231 5.35 -1.17 13.89
N LEU A 232 4.39 -1.14 14.81
CA LEU A 232 4.55 -1.60 16.20
C LEU A 232 4.12 -3.07 16.36
N GLY A 233 3.61 -3.69 15.29
CA GLY A 233 3.14 -5.08 15.29
C GLY A 233 1.68 -5.23 15.68
N GLU A 234 0.94 -4.12 15.84
CA GLU A 234 -0.47 -4.14 16.19
C GLU A 234 -1.34 -4.30 14.94
N PRO A 235 -2.37 -5.16 14.97
CA PRO A 235 -3.28 -5.31 13.84
C PRO A 235 -4.14 -4.05 13.66
N GLY A 236 -4.45 -3.71 12.42
CA GLY A 236 -5.44 -2.67 12.13
C GLY A 236 -6.83 -3.07 12.62
N SER A 237 -7.71 -2.08 12.78
CA SER A 237 -9.09 -2.29 13.22
C SER A 237 -10.12 -2.30 12.08
N TYR A 238 -9.72 -1.94 10.86
CA TYR A 238 -10.63 -1.92 9.72
C TYR A 238 -10.97 -3.34 9.25
N ARG A 239 -12.23 -3.73 9.42
CA ARG A 239 -12.76 -5.03 8.98
C ARG A 239 -13.41 -4.89 7.62
N ARG A 240 -12.85 -5.58 6.63
CA ARG A 240 -13.40 -5.59 5.28
C ARG A 240 -14.77 -6.26 5.24
N LEU A 241 -15.72 -5.61 4.57
CA LEU A 241 -17.07 -6.15 4.31
C LEU A 241 -17.01 -7.25 3.24
N MET A 242 -16.20 -7.04 2.20
CA MET A 242 -16.06 -7.94 1.05
C MET A 242 -14.70 -8.62 1.03
N SER A 243 -14.65 -9.85 1.53
CA SER A 243 -13.44 -10.67 1.64
C SER A 243 -13.74 -12.14 1.44
N ALA A 244 -12.72 -12.99 1.45
CA ALA A 244 -12.90 -14.43 1.42
C ALA A 244 -13.77 -14.95 2.59
N LYS A 245 -13.73 -14.26 3.73
CA LYS A 245 -14.51 -14.61 4.93
C LYS A 245 -16.00 -14.30 4.78
N SER A 246 -16.39 -13.42 3.86
CA SER A 246 -17.79 -13.02 3.65
C SER A 246 -18.54 -13.90 2.64
N VAL A 247 -17.84 -14.79 1.92
CA VAL A 247 -18.46 -15.66 0.92
C VAL A 247 -19.47 -16.61 1.58
N GLY A 248 -20.69 -16.66 1.04
CA GLY A 248 -21.79 -17.47 1.58
C GLY A 248 -22.56 -16.82 2.73
N ALA A 249 -22.03 -15.72 3.30
CA ALA A 249 -22.74 -14.96 4.32
C ALA A 249 -23.81 -14.03 3.70
N PRO A 250 -24.81 -13.59 4.47
CA PRO A 250 -25.79 -12.61 4.03
C PRO A 250 -25.12 -11.23 3.84
N CYS A 251 -25.49 -10.55 2.77
CA CYS A 251 -25.06 -9.19 2.49
C CYS A 251 -25.54 -8.25 3.62
N PRO A 252 -24.65 -7.42 4.20
CA PRO A 252 -25.03 -6.52 5.29
C PRO A 252 -26.00 -5.42 4.87
N ARG A 253 -26.22 -5.21 3.54
CA ARG A 253 -27.12 -4.20 3.00
C ARG A 253 -28.51 -4.76 2.64
N CYS A 254 -28.57 -5.95 2.02
CA CYS A 254 -29.84 -6.50 1.48
C CYS A 254 -30.14 -7.95 1.86
N GLY A 255 -29.24 -8.63 2.59
CA GLY A 255 -29.43 -10.02 3.01
C GLY A 255 -29.13 -11.09 1.92
N ALA A 256 -28.94 -10.72 0.66
CA ALA A 256 -28.62 -11.68 -0.39
C ALA A 256 -27.23 -12.33 -0.14
N THR A 257 -27.06 -13.57 -0.59
CA THR A 257 -25.80 -14.32 -0.38
C THR A 257 -24.64 -13.71 -1.15
N ILE A 258 -23.56 -13.37 -0.44
CA ILE A 258 -22.31 -12.88 -1.04
C ILE A 258 -21.64 -14.00 -1.84
N GLN A 259 -21.24 -13.69 -3.06
CA GLN A 259 -20.66 -14.62 -4.01
C GLN A 259 -19.20 -14.29 -4.29
N LYS A 260 -18.44 -15.33 -4.65
CA LYS A 260 -17.08 -15.20 -5.19
C LYS A 260 -17.09 -15.40 -6.69
N LEU A 261 -16.42 -14.51 -7.42
CA LEU A 261 -16.13 -14.67 -8.84
C LEU A 261 -14.65 -14.41 -9.12
N GLN A 262 -14.16 -14.94 -10.24
CA GLN A 262 -12.81 -14.66 -10.72
C GLN A 262 -12.90 -13.60 -11.83
N TYR A 263 -12.11 -12.55 -11.69
CA TYR A 263 -12.06 -11.49 -12.69
C TYR A 263 -10.72 -10.74 -12.64
N MET A 264 -10.09 -10.56 -13.79
CA MET A 264 -8.83 -9.83 -13.96
C MET A 264 -7.71 -10.37 -13.04
N GLY A 265 -7.48 -11.68 -13.11
CA GLY A 265 -6.40 -12.35 -12.38
C GLY A 265 -6.58 -12.47 -10.87
N GLY A 266 -7.72 -12.08 -10.32
CA GLY A 266 -7.97 -12.17 -8.88
C GLY A 266 -9.42 -12.46 -8.50
N ALA A 267 -9.62 -12.85 -7.24
CA ALA A 267 -10.94 -13.03 -6.68
C ALA A 267 -11.66 -11.67 -6.52
N CYS A 268 -12.96 -11.67 -6.78
CA CYS A 268 -13.90 -10.62 -6.41
C CYS A 268 -14.99 -11.21 -5.52
N TYR A 269 -15.39 -10.46 -4.51
CA TYR A 269 -16.46 -10.81 -3.59
C TYR A 269 -17.58 -9.81 -3.81
N VAL A 270 -18.77 -10.28 -4.15
CA VAL A 270 -19.86 -9.42 -4.63
C VAL A 270 -21.19 -9.81 -4.03
N CYS A 271 -22.03 -8.82 -3.78
CA CYS A 271 -23.45 -9.01 -3.60
C CYS A 271 -24.13 -8.88 -4.97
N PRO A 272 -24.79 -9.94 -5.48
CA PRO A 272 -25.40 -9.89 -6.82
C PRO A 272 -26.55 -8.90 -6.92
N GLU A 273 -27.21 -8.55 -5.79
CA GLU A 273 -28.31 -7.61 -5.76
C GLU A 273 -27.88 -6.14 -5.61
N CYS A 274 -26.83 -5.89 -4.83
CA CYS A 274 -26.37 -4.52 -4.54
C CYS A 274 -25.40 -3.98 -5.58
N GLN A 275 -24.65 -4.83 -6.28
CA GLN A 275 -23.58 -4.43 -7.21
C GLN A 275 -23.99 -4.72 -8.66
N ARG A 276 -24.45 -3.69 -9.32
CA ARG A 276 -24.96 -3.77 -10.71
C ARG A 276 -24.05 -3.10 -11.72
#